data_026e2483adc283cbcca14361b10ff709
#
_entry.id   026e2483adc283cbcca14361b10ff709
#
_cell.length_a   1.000
_cell.length_b   1.000
_cell.length_c   1.000
_cell.angle_alpha   90.00
_cell.angle_beta   90.00
_cell.angle_gamma   90.00
#
_symmetry.space_group_name_H-M   'P 1'
#
loop_
_entity.id
_entity.type
_entity.pdbx_description
1 polymer ?
#
loop_
_entity_poly.entity_id
_entity_poly.type
_entity_poly.pdbx_seq_one_letter_code
_entity_poly.pdbx_strand_id
1 'polypeptide(L)'
;RFLQYMTDRNYNVILADEMGLGKTVQLLALLASRKKRGMAPALIVCPASLTDNWAREAAKFVPEFKVAAPHDGTERGAIWKSLPEYDLVILSYAAARLSGDKLKHYSFSFVVLDEAQHIKNPGSSNARHCKSLDAAHRIVLTGTPLENSAEDLWSIFDFLQPGMLGNLTAFRRYYADIRNDSALQHDLAARIAPFVKRRTKAMVTPDLPPKHERTIYCEMEPEQRRLYDAVLEEGRRALRSSRQDDARSNAAIFTTLLRLRQICCHPALLPDGEGKGVPSAKMELLLELLHEHFDSNHKVLLFSQFTSLLSLAIPELEESGIPFEYLDGGTRNRQQRVDHFNNDPSIPLFLLSLKAGGTGLNLTSADTVIIYDPWWNPAVELQAADRTHRIGQTRPVSSLKLVVKDSIEEKILELQSRKQEIFDSV
;
A
#
# COMPACT_ATOMS: atom_id res chain seq x y z
N ARG A 1 -12.91 13.83 17.61
CA ARG A 1 -12.44 14.59 18.80
C ARG A 1 -10.94 14.91 18.73
N PHE A 2 -10.03 13.91 18.52
CA PHE A 2 -8.57 14.18 18.48
C PHE A 2 -8.19 15.21 17.40
N LEU A 3 -8.56 14.99 16.15
CA LEU A 3 -8.30 15.91 15.05
C LEU A 3 -8.84 17.31 15.36
N GLN A 4 -10.04 17.41 15.91
CA GLN A 4 -10.68 18.67 16.27
C GLN A 4 -9.90 19.36 17.39
N TYR A 5 -9.54 18.65 18.45
CA TYR A 5 -8.75 19.18 19.57
C TYR A 5 -7.40 19.76 19.13
N MET A 6 -6.71 19.06 18.21
CA MET A 6 -5.41 19.49 17.71
C MET A 6 -5.53 20.70 16.78
N THR A 7 -6.51 20.69 15.86
CA THR A 7 -6.72 21.84 14.97
C THR A 7 -7.22 23.08 15.71
N ASP A 8 -8.00 22.95 16.80
CA ASP A 8 -8.38 24.09 17.66
C ASP A 8 -7.18 24.80 18.28
N ARG A 9 -6.06 24.09 18.40
CA ARG A 9 -4.80 24.60 18.98
C ARG A 9 -3.74 24.89 17.92
N ASN A 10 -4.12 24.89 16.64
CA ASN A 10 -3.21 25.09 15.51
C ASN A 10 -2.08 24.05 15.43
N TYR A 11 -2.33 22.82 15.91
CA TYR A 11 -1.40 21.72 15.73
C TYR A 11 -1.77 20.91 14.50
N ASN A 12 -0.75 20.57 13.74
CA ASN A 12 -0.82 19.65 12.62
C ASN A 12 -0.59 18.21 13.11
N VAL A 13 -1.20 17.21 12.46
CA VAL A 13 -1.23 15.85 13.02
C VAL A 13 -1.10 14.75 11.98
N ILE A 14 -0.64 13.60 12.43
CA ILE A 14 -0.66 12.34 11.70
C ILE A 14 -1.78 11.48 12.29
N LEU A 15 -2.73 11.10 11.44
CA LEU A 15 -3.71 10.06 11.74
C LEU A 15 -3.19 8.75 11.18
N ALA A 16 -2.59 7.96 12.05
CA ALA A 16 -1.91 6.70 11.74
C ALA A 16 -2.74 5.46 12.12
N ASP A 17 -4.07 5.61 12.17
CA ASP A 17 -4.98 4.51 12.46
C ASP A 17 -4.76 3.35 11.49
N GLU A 18 -4.91 2.14 11.99
CA GLU A 18 -4.85 0.93 11.17
C GLU A 18 -5.84 1.02 9.99
N MET A 19 -5.53 0.36 8.89
CA MET A 19 -6.40 0.39 7.71
C MET A 19 -7.78 -0.16 8.02
N GLY A 20 -8.81 0.42 7.39
CA GLY A 20 -10.19 0.04 7.62
C GLY A 20 -10.88 0.73 8.80
N LEU A 21 -10.18 1.52 9.62
CA LEU A 21 -10.76 2.29 10.74
C LEU A 21 -11.38 3.64 10.33
N GLY A 22 -11.62 3.85 9.04
CA GLY A 22 -12.38 5.00 8.54
C GLY A 22 -11.64 6.34 8.62
N LYS A 23 -10.32 6.38 8.35
CA LYS A 23 -9.53 7.64 8.31
C LYS A 23 -10.18 8.69 7.41
N THR A 24 -10.66 8.30 6.23
CA THR A 24 -11.36 9.17 5.27
C THR A 24 -12.58 9.84 5.91
N VAL A 25 -13.45 9.04 6.54
CA VAL A 25 -14.69 9.55 7.19
C VAL A 25 -14.34 10.47 8.36
N GLN A 26 -13.33 10.15 9.17
CA GLN A 26 -12.88 10.99 10.27
C GLN A 26 -12.41 12.35 9.77
N LEU A 27 -11.66 12.38 8.65
CA LEU A 27 -11.21 13.63 8.04
C LEU A 27 -12.39 14.41 7.46
N LEU A 28 -13.27 13.78 6.68
CA LEU A 28 -14.44 14.45 6.10
C LEU A 28 -15.34 15.05 7.19
N ALA A 29 -15.55 14.35 8.30
CA ALA A 29 -16.27 14.87 9.46
C ALA A 29 -15.58 16.09 10.09
N LEU A 30 -14.24 16.10 10.17
CA LEU A 30 -13.50 17.29 10.61
C LEU A 30 -13.73 18.45 9.66
N LEU A 31 -13.55 18.25 8.35
CA LEU A 31 -13.71 19.29 7.34
C LEU A 31 -15.14 19.87 7.37
N ALA A 32 -16.16 19.01 7.48
CA ALA A 32 -17.55 19.43 7.61
C ALA A 32 -17.79 20.29 8.88
N SER A 33 -17.22 19.86 10.02
CA SER A 33 -17.34 20.60 11.28
C SER A 33 -16.66 21.98 11.25
N ARG A 34 -15.73 22.19 10.32
CA ARG A 34 -14.96 23.43 10.16
C ARG A 34 -15.44 24.31 9.01
N LYS A 35 -16.32 23.79 8.16
CA LYS A 35 -16.81 24.55 7.00
C LYS A 35 -17.49 25.86 7.45
N LYS A 36 -16.99 26.97 6.92
CA LYS A 36 -17.57 28.29 7.09
C LYS A 36 -17.75 28.94 5.72
N ARG A 37 -18.76 29.79 5.58
CA ARG A 37 -18.98 30.54 4.34
C ARG A 37 -17.78 31.40 4.02
N GLY A 38 -17.27 31.31 2.78
CA GLY A 38 -16.09 32.05 2.33
C GLY A 38 -14.75 31.48 2.83
N MET A 39 -14.72 30.29 3.43
CA MET A 39 -13.48 29.62 3.79
C MET A 39 -12.76 29.13 2.55
N ALA A 40 -11.44 29.24 2.54
CA ALA A 40 -10.62 28.66 1.47
C ALA A 40 -10.82 27.14 1.35
N PRO A 41 -10.71 26.55 0.15
CA PRO A 41 -10.92 25.12 -0.04
C PRO A 41 -9.91 24.28 0.76
N ALA A 42 -10.29 23.06 1.07
CA ALA A 42 -9.36 22.02 1.52
C ALA A 42 -8.77 21.30 0.31
N LEU A 43 -7.47 20.95 0.37
CA LEU A 43 -6.78 20.16 -0.64
C LEU A 43 -6.42 18.80 -0.09
N ILE A 44 -6.86 17.74 -0.75
CA ILE A 44 -6.42 16.36 -0.50
C ILE A 44 -5.46 15.96 -1.61
N VAL A 45 -4.27 15.51 -1.24
CA VAL A 45 -3.28 14.91 -2.14
C VAL A 45 -3.17 13.43 -1.79
N CYS A 46 -3.50 12.56 -2.75
CA CYS A 46 -3.57 11.12 -2.55
C CYS A 46 -2.94 10.35 -3.73
N PRO A 47 -2.74 9.03 -3.65
CA PRO A 47 -2.46 8.21 -4.83
C PRO A 47 -3.53 8.36 -5.92
N ALA A 48 -3.13 8.29 -7.19
CA ALA A 48 -4.09 8.44 -8.31
C ALA A 48 -5.25 7.43 -8.26
N SER A 49 -4.99 6.24 -7.76
CA SER A 49 -5.99 5.19 -7.58
C SER A 49 -7.03 5.48 -6.49
N LEU A 50 -6.80 6.50 -5.66
CA LEU A 50 -7.70 6.89 -4.56
C LEU A 50 -8.56 8.12 -4.88
N THR A 51 -8.28 8.85 -5.96
CA THR A 51 -9.01 10.09 -6.27
C THR A 51 -10.51 9.87 -6.39
N ASP A 52 -10.94 8.84 -7.11
CA ASP A 52 -12.36 8.50 -7.29
C ASP A 52 -13.00 8.00 -6.00
N ASN A 53 -12.23 7.25 -5.20
CA ASN A 53 -12.72 6.80 -3.89
C ASN A 53 -12.97 7.98 -2.96
N TRP A 54 -12.04 8.94 -2.90
CA TRP A 54 -12.21 10.17 -2.12
C TRP A 54 -13.42 10.97 -2.57
N ALA A 55 -13.63 11.13 -3.90
CA ALA A 55 -14.77 11.85 -4.46
C ALA A 55 -16.09 11.18 -4.09
N ARG A 56 -16.19 9.83 -4.15
CA ARG A 56 -17.39 9.07 -3.78
C ARG A 56 -17.67 9.12 -2.27
N GLU A 57 -16.63 8.98 -1.45
CA GLU A 57 -16.78 9.09 0.00
C GLU A 57 -17.21 10.51 0.40
N ALA A 58 -16.68 11.54 -0.25
CA ALA A 58 -17.12 12.91 -0.05
C ALA A 58 -18.61 13.08 -0.43
N ALA A 59 -19.04 12.59 -1.60
CA ALA A 59 -20.43 12.64 -2.02
C ALA A 59 -21.38 11.89 -1.05
N LYS A 60 -20.89 10.81 -0.42
CA LYS A 60 -21.68 10.02 0.53
C LYS A 60 -21.79 10.68 1.90
N PHE A 61 -20.71 11.21 2.46
CA PHE A 61 -20.63 11.65 3.84
C PHE A 61 -20.74 13.17 4.04
N VAL A 62 -20.43 13.95 3.00
CA VAL A 62 -20.53 15.41 2.99
C VAL A 62 -21.14 15.92 1.68
N PRO A 63 -22.38 15.49 1.35
CA PRO A 63 -23.04 15.79 0.07
C PRO A 63 -23.21 17.29 -0.20
N GLU A 64 -23.13 18.11 0.84
CA GLU A 64 -23.20 19.57 0.75
C GLU A 64 -21.89 20.23 0.31
N PHE A 65 -20.80 19.47 0.15
CA PHE A 65 -19.53 20.00 -0.33
C PHE A 65 -19.49 20.08 -1.85
N LYS A 66 -19.03 21.23 -2.37
CA LYS A 66 -18.67 21.35 -3.78
C LYS A 66 -17.26 20.76 -3.96
N VAL A 67 -17.21 19.56 -4.54
CA VAL A 67 -15.97 18.78 -4.69
C VAL A 67 -15.43 18.86 -6.10
N ALA A 68 -14.13 19.08 -6.25
CA ALA A 68 -13.42 18.97 -7.51
C ALA A 68 -12.39 17.81 -7.45
N ALA A 69 -12.50 16.88 -8.39
CA ALA A 69 -11.57 15.74 -8.54
C ALA A 69 -11.18 15.56 -10.03
N PRO A 70 -10.33 16.43 -10.59
CA PRO A 70 -10.02 16.40 -12.01
C PRO A 70 -9.20 15.19 -12.41
N HIS A 71 -9.57 14.56 -13.51
CA HIS A 71 -8.89 13.40 -14.07
C HIS A 71 -7.76 13.79 -15.04
N ASP A 72 -7.88 14.91 -15.73
CA ASP A 72 -6.92 15.34 -16.74
C ASP A 72 -6.43 16.79 -16.60
N GLY A 73 -5.60 17.22 -17.53
CA GLY A 73 -5.02 18.58 -17.55
C GLY A 73 -6.01 19.68 -17.89
N THR A 74 -7.01 19.38 -18.71
CA THR A 74 -8.03 20.32 -19.16
C THR A 74 -8.99 20.65 -18.01
N GLU A 75 -9.49 19.61 -17.35
CA GLU A 75 -10.34 19.75 -16.17
C GLU A 75 -9.62 20.52 -15.06
N ARG A 76 -8.35 20.19 -14.77
CA ARG A 76 -7.52 20.96 -13.83
C ARG A 76 -7.42 22.42 -14.21
N GLY A 77 -7.22 22.72 -15.52
CA GLY A 77 -7.15 24.09 -16.01
C GLY A 77 -8.42 24.90 -15.73
N ALA A 78 -9.59 24.28 -15.83
CA ALA A 78 -10.87 24.91 -15.52
C ALA A 78 -11.03 25.18 -14.02
N ILE A 79 -10.67 24.22 -13.17
CA ILE A 79 -10.80 24.32 -11.70
C ILE A 79 -10.00 25.50 -11.13
N TRP A 80 -8.78 25.78 -11.65
CA TRP A 80 -7.97 26.89 -11.15
C TRP A 80 -8.63 28.27 -11.33
N LYS A 81 -9.51 28.43 -12.30
CA LYS A 81 -10.23 29.70 -12.52
C LYS A 81 -11.32 29.93 -11.48
N SER A 82 -11.87 28.88 -10.92
CA SER A 82 -13.00 28.91 -9.97
C SER A 82 -12.67 28.22 -8.62
N LEU A 83 -11.37 28.10 -8.30
CA LEU A 83 -10.93 27.37 -7.09
C LEU A 83 -11.63 27.83 -5.80
N PRO A 84 -11.86 29.13 -5.55
CA PRO A 84 -12.54 29.57 -4.32
C PRO A 84 -14.02 29.14 -4.23
N GLU A 85 -14.61 28.64 -5.31
CA GLU A 85 -16.00 28.14 -5.32
C GLU A 85 -16.11 26.70 -4.80
N TYR A 86 -15.00 26.00 -4.67
CA TYR A 86 -14.99 24.63 -4.17
C TYR A 86 -14.72 24.59 -2.68
N ASP A 87 -15.29 23.59 -2.00
CA ASP A 87 -15.03 23.31 -0.60
C ASP A 87 -13.86 22.32 -0.46
N LEU A 88 -13.76 21.40 -1.43
CA LEU A 88 -12.77 20.32 -1.42
C LEU A 88 -12.20 20.09 -2.81
N VAL A 89 -10.87 20.05 -2.91
CA VAL A 89 -10.15 19.69 -4.12
C VAL A 89 -9.34 18.42 -3.86
N ILE A 90 -9.47 17.44 -4.74
CA ILE A 90 -8.80 16.15 -4.63
C ILE A 90 -7.85 16.01 -5.82
N LEU A 91 -6.55 15.84 -5.56
CA LEU A 91 -5.53 15.68 -6.58
C LEU A 91 -4.68 14.44 -6.32
N SER A 92 -4.21 13.81 -7.38
CA SER A 92 -3.12 12.85 -7.24
C SER A 92 -1.79 13.57 -6.97
N TYR A 93 -0.81 12.88 -6.36
CA TYR A 93 0.55 13.42 -6.15
C TYR A 93 1.17 13.93 -7.48
N ALA A 94 0.95 13.20 -8.57
CA ALA A 94 1.42 13.64 -9.89
C ALA A 94 0.68 14.90 -10.37
N ALA A 95 -0.65 14.95 -10.21
CA ALA A 95 -1.45 16.11 -10.60
C ALA A 95 -1.11 17.34 -9.77
N ALA A 96 -0.92 17.20 -8.46
CA ALA A 96 -0.48 18.27 -7.57
C ALA A 96 0.88 18.83 -8.01
N ARG A 97 1.86 17.96 -8.27
CA ARG A 97 3.18 18.34 -8.75
C ARG A 97 3.14 19.08 -10.09
N LEU A 98 2.36 18.59 -11.07
CA LEU A 98 2.20 19.23 -12.38
C LEU A 98 1.50 20.60 -12.29
N SER A 99 0.75 20.84 -11.24
CA SER A 99 0.05 22.10 -10.98
C SER A 99 0.80 23.03 -10.04
N GLY A 100 2.06 22.69 -9.71
CA GLY A 100 2.84 23.32 -8.63
C GLY A 100 2.89 24.83 -8.63
N ASP A 101 3.18 25.44 -9.77
CA ASP A 101 3.29 26.90 -9.86
C ASP A 101 1.95 27.61 -9.64
N LYS A 102 0.85 26.96 -10.04
CA LYS A 102 -0.50 27.50 -9.79
C LYS A 102 -0.89 27.35 -8.32
N LEU A 103 -0.64 26.19 -7.73
CA LEU A 103 -1.01 25.90 -6.34
C LEU A 103 -0.31 26.80 -5.32
N LYS A 104 0.90 27.28 -5.63
CA LYS A 104 1.65 28.21 -4.76
C LYS A 104 0.97 29.57 -4.55
N HIS A 105 0.05 29.94 -5.45
CA HIS A 105 -0.66 31.22 -5.37
C HIS A 105 -1.95 31.13 -4.53
N TYR A 106 -2.27 29.93 -4.01
CA TYR A 106 -3.47 29.71 -3.20
C TYR A 106 -3.10 29.30 -1.79
N SER A 107 -3.81 29.87 -0.83
CA SER A 107 -3.80 29.39 0.57
C SER A 107 -4.99 28.46 0.79
N PHE A 108 -4.73 27.28 1.33
CA PHE A 108 -5.74 26.29 1.61
C PHE A 108 -6.14 26.31 3.09
N SER A 109 -7.40 26.00 3.41
CA SER A 109 -7.80 25.82 4.80
C SER A 109 -7.13 24.58 5.43
N PHE A 110 -7.06 23.49 4.65
CA PHE A 110 -6.38 22.26 4.99
C PHE A 110 -5.58 21.77 3.78
N VAL A 111 -4.37 21.27 4.01
CA VAL A 111 -3.67 20.39 3.06
C VAL A 111 -3.51 19.03 3.73
N VAL A 112 -4.08 18.01 3.11
CA VAL A 112 -4.10 16.64 3.61
C VAL A 112 -3.31 15.75 2.67
N LEU A 113 -2.35 15.00 3.18
CA LEU A 113 -1.63 13.98 2.42
C LEU A 113 -2.14 12.60 2.84
N ASP A 114 -2.73 11.88 1.91
CA ASP A 114 -3.10 10.49 2.11
C ASP A 114 -2.02 9.56 1.55
N GLU A 115 -1.74 8.46 2.26
CA GLU A 115 -0.62 7.56 1.97
C GLU A 115 0.71 8.33 1.86
N ALA A 116 1.06 9.03 2.95
CA ALA A 116 2.18 9.99 2.97
C ALA A 116 3.57 9.37 2.70
N GLN A 117 3.69 8.05 2.60
CA GLN A 117 4.92 7.41 2.13
C GLN A 117 5.36 7.91 0.73
N HIS A 118 4.48 8.55 -0.03
CA HIS A 118 4.82 9.20 -1.30
C HIS A 118 5.75 10.41 -1.16
N ILE A 119 5.90 10.96 0.05
CA ILE A 119 6.83 12.06 0.36
C ILE A 119 7.95 11.66 1.29
N LYS A 120 8.15 10.37 1.59
CA LYS A 120 9.16 9.85 2.51
C LYS A 120 10.60 10.25 2.15
N ASN A 121 10.92 10.30 0.85
CA ASN A 121 12.22 10.79 0.40
C ASN A 121 12.20 12.33 0.33
N PRO A 122 12.94 13.03 1.22
CA PRO A 122 12.95 14.50 1.29
C PRO A 122 13.44 15.18 0.01
N GLY A 123 14.28 14.49 -0.78
CA GLY A 123 14.80 14.97 -2.07
C GLY A 123 13.86 14.75 -3.26
N SER A 124 12.76 14.03 -3.08
CA SER A 124 11.81 13.75 -4.17
C SER A 124 11.05 15.01 -4.62
N SER A 125 10.65 15.03 -5.90
CA SER A 125 9.83 16.13 -6.42
C SER A 125 8.48 16.23 -5.71
N ASN A 126 7.88 15.10 -5.32
CA ASN A 126 6.63 15.10 -4.56
C ASN A 126 6.80 15.75 -3.20
N ALA A 127 7.85 15.38 -2.44
CA ALA A 127 8.11 15.95 -1.12
C ALA A 127 8.33 17.47 -1.20
N ARG A 128 9.20 17.92 -2.10
CA ARG A 128 9.47 19.36 -2.29
C ARG A 128 8.21 20.14 -2.64
N HIS A 129 7.38 19.58 -3.52
CA HIS A 129 6.15 20.24 -3.93
C HIS A 129 5.13 20.29 -2.78
N CYS A 130 4.84 19.17 -2.12
CA CYS A 130 3.87 19.15 -1.02
C CYS A 130 4.29 20.10 0.14
N LYS A 131 5.60 20.18 0.45
CA LYS A 131 6.14 21.10 1.47
C LYS A 131 5.98 22.56 1.10
N SER A 132 5.92 22.91 -0.19
CA SER A 132 5.76 24.30 -0.67
C SER A 132 4.31 24.78 -0.68
N LEU A 133 3.32 23.94 -0.42
CA LEU A 133 1.91 24.31 -0.36
C LEU A 133 1.62 25.15 0.88
N ASP A 134 0.87 26.24 0.70
CA ASP A 134 0.41 27.08 1.80
C ASP A 134 -0.92 26.58 2.35
N ALA A 135 -0.99 26.40 3.69
CA ALA A 135 -2.17 25.88 4.36
C ALA A 135 -2.26 26.35 5.79
N ALA A 136 -3.47 26.66 6.27
CA ALA A 136 -3.72 26.95 7.68
C ALA A 136 -3.49 25.70 8.55
N HIS A 137 -3.89 24.52 8.07
CA HIS A 137 -3.69 23.26 8.76
C HIS A 137 -3.14 22.19 7.81
N ARG A 138 -2.26 21.34 8.33
CA ARG A 138 -1.68 20.18 7.61
C ARG A 138 -2.02 18.91 8.34
N ILE A 139 -2.50 17.91 7.61
CA ILE A 139 -2.85 16.59 8.15
C ILE A 139 -2.21 15.52 7.27
N VAL A 140 -1.69 14.50 7.91
CA VAL A 140 -1.17 13.31 7.24
C VAL A 140 -2.04 12.12 7.62
N LEU A 141 -2.47 11.38 6.61
CA LEU A 141 -3.14 10.09 6.77
C LEU A 141 -2.18 9.00 6.30
N THR A 142 -1.98 7.98 7.11
CA THR A 142 -1.17 6.82 6.74
C THR A 142 -1.59 5.61 7.56
N GLY A 143 -1.51 4.42 6.99
CA GLY A 143 -1.66 3.17 7.73
C GLY A 143 -0.33 2.69 8.33
N THR A 144 0.79 3.21 7.80
CA THR A 144 2.16 2.78 8.12
C THR A 144 3.04 4.02 8.32
N PRO A 145 3.06 4.62 9.52
CA PRO A 145 3.77 5.88 9.78
C PRO A 145 5.30 5.76 9.67
N LEU A 146 5.85 4.56 9.85
CA LEU A 146 7.28 4.27 9.88
C LEU A 146 7.57 3.03 9.05
N GLU A 147 7.95 3.17 7.77
CA GLU A 147 8.20 1.98 6.95
C GLU A 147 9.68 1.54 6.93
N ASN A 148 10.65 2.45 6.83
CA ASN A 148 12.02 2.02 6.54
C ASN A 148 13.13 2.79 7.27
N SER A 149 12.98 4.08 7.58
CA SER A 149 14.06 4.87 8.17
C SER A 149 13.54 6.09 8.96
N ALA A 150 14.39 6.58 9.90
CA ALA A 150 14.12 7.83 10.60
C ALA A 150 14.01 9.04 9.64
N GLU A 151 14.70 9.00 8.50
CA GLU A 151 14.62 10.05 7.48
C GLU A 151 13.24 10.12 6.80
N ASP A 152 12.59 8.96 6.60
CA ASP A 152 11.23 8.91 6.06
C ASP A 152 10.28 9.70 6.99
N LEU A 153 10.43 9.48 8.30
CA LEU A 153 9.68 10.21 9.33
C LEU A 153 10.02 11.70 9.34
N TRP A 154 11.32 12.03 9.27
CA TRP A 154 11.76 13.43 9.19
C TRP A 154 11.08 14.15 8.02
N SER A 155 11.01 13.52 6.85
CA SER A 155 10.40 14.14 5.68
C SER A 155 8.90 14.41 5.83
N ILE A 156 8.18 13.49 6.50
CA ILE A 156 6.76 13.66 6.82
C ILE A 156 6.57 14.78 7.84
N PHE A 157 7.40 14.83 8.89
CA PHE A 157 7.33 15.89 9.90
C PHE A 157 7.76 17.26 9.38
N ASP A 158 8.69 17.32 8.43
CA ASP A 158 9.09 18.57 7.78
C ASP A 158 7.96 19.15 6.90
N PHE A 159 7.07 18.30 6.35
CA PHE A 159 5.79 18.75 5.78
C PHE A 159 4.83 19.19 6.87
N LEU A 160 4.65 18.40 7.92
CA LEU A 160 3.62 18.60 8.94
C LEU A 160 3.92 19.82 9.83
N GLN A 161 5.13 19.84 10.40
CA GLN A 161 5.63 20.84 11.36
C GLN A 161 7.05 21.28 10.96
N PRO A 162 7.20 22.16 9.96
CA PRO A 162 8.52 22.58 9.48
C PRO A 162 9.43 23.05 10.62
N GLY A 163 10.65 22.51 10.64
CA GLY A 163 11.67 22.88 11.64
C GLY A 163 11.59 22.15 12.99
N MET A 164 10.50 21.43 13.32
CA MET A 164 10.33 20.73 14.60
C MET A 164 11.44 19.69 14.87
N LEU A 165 11.85 18.94 13.88
CA LEU A 165 12.93 17.95 13.97
C LEU A 165 14.30 18.51 13.53
N GLY A 166 14.42 19.85 13.38
CA GLY A 166 15.62 20.50 12.91
C GLY A 166 15.90 20.29 11.42
N ASN A 167 17.08 20.72 10.95
CA ASN A 167 17.45 20.48 9.57
C ASN A 167 17.90 19.02 9.33
N LEU A 168 17.75 18.53 8.09
CA LEU A 168 18.03 17.14 7.73
C LEU A 168 19.46 16.69 8.06
N THR A 169 20.45 17.56 7.88
CA THR A 169 21.86 17.24 8.13
C THR A 169 22.12 17.02 9.63
N ALA A 170 21.57 17.89 10.48
CA ALA A 170 21.67 17.74 11.94
C ALA A 170 20.90 16.51 12.42
N PHE A 171 19.71 16.27 11.86
CA PHE A 171 18.89 15.10 12.16
C PHE A 171 19.63 13.79 11.81
N ARG A 172 20.18 13.69 10.61
CA ARG A 172 20.97 12.54 10.18
C ARG A 172 22.13 12.26 11.10
N ARG A 173 22.87 13.31 11.51
CA ARG A 173 24.01 13.17 12.40
C ARG A 173 23.59 12.71 13.81
N TYR A 174 22.48 13.26 14.35
CA TYR A 174 22.03 12.95 15.69
C TYR A 174 21.43 11.54 15.78
N TYR A 175 20.65 11.12 14.78
CA TYR A 175 19.99 9.83 14.73
C TYR A 175 20.72 8.79 13.85
N ALA A 176 22.03 8.96 13.62
CA ALA A 176 22.81 8.07 12.75
C ALA A 176 22.74 6.61 13.19
N ASP A 177 22.79 6.34 14.48
CA ASP A 177 22.79 4.99 15.06
C ASP A 177 21.45 4.57 15.69
N ILE A 178 20.35 5.21 15.32
CA ILE A 178 19.03 4.97 15.89
C ILE A 178 18.59 3.49 15.82
N ARG A 179 19.10 2.72 14.87
CA ARG A 179 18.73 1.31 14.71
C ARG A 179 19.27 0.44 15.86
N ASN A 180 20.39 0.84 16.44
CA ASN A 180 21.10 0.09 17.49
C ASN A 180 20.99 0.76 18.87
N ASP A 181 20.45 1.98 18.95
CA ASP A 181 20.37 2.77 20.16
C ASP A 181 18.91 2.99 20.59
N SER A 182 18.48 2.27 21.62
CA SER A 182 17.14 2.38 22.18
C SER A 182 16.84 3.75 22.82
N ALA A 183 17.83 4.45 23.30
CA ALA A 183 17.66 5.80 23.86
C ALA A 183 17.32 6.81 22.76
N LEU A 184 17.96 6.71 21.58
CA LEU A 184 17.64 7.54 20.42
C LEU A 184 16.24 7.20 19.85
N GLN A 185 15.85 5.91 19.86
CA GLN A 185 14.50 5.50 19.48
C GLN A 185 13.46 6.12 20.41
N HIS A 186 13.67 6.03 21.72
CA HIS A 186 12.77 6.60 22.72
C HIS A 186 12.69 8.12 22.64
N ASP A 187 13.82 8.82 22.45
CA ASP A 187 13.84 10.28 22.25
C ASP A 187 13.00 10.71 21.06
N LEU A 188 13.19 10.07 19.90
CA LEU A 188 12.42 10.38 18.70
C LEU A 188 10.93 10.08 18.90
N ALA A 189 10.60 8.91 19.44
CA ALA A 189 9.22 8.53 19.74
C ALA A 189 8.54 9.53 20.67
N ALA A 190 9.20 9.96 21.76
CA ALA A 190 8.66 10.94 22.70
C ALA A 190 8.38 12.30 22.03
N ARG A 191 9.26 12.76 21.13
CA ARG A 191 9.09 14.03 20.40
C ARG A 191 7.88 14.01 19.47
N ILE A 192 7.62 12.89 18.79
CA ILE A 192 6.56 12.79 17.79
C ILE A 192 5.20 12.34 18.34
N ALA A 193 5.19 11.59 19.45
CA ALA A 193 3.99 11.01 20.05
C ALA A 193 2.81 11.99 20.22
N PRO A 194 3.00 13.26 20.64
CA PRO A 194 1.89 14.21 20.78
C PRO A 194 1.12 14.48 19.47
N PHE A 195 1.79 14.31 18.32
CA PHE A 195 1.26 14.65 16.99
C PHE A 195 0.74 13.44 16.22
N VAL A 196 0.93 12.23 16.75
CA VAL A 196 0.56 10.97 16.09
C VAL A 196 -0.59 10.31 16.84
N LYS A 197 -1.66 10.00 16.13
CA LYS A 197 -2.75 9.15 16.66
C LYS A 197 -2.76 7.84 15.90
N ARG A 198 -2.41 6.77 16.59
CA ARG A 198 -2.46 5.40 16.10
C ARG A 198 -3.44 4.59 16.94
N ARG A 199 -4.36 3.90 16.28
CA ARG A 199 -5.26 2.92 16.91
C ARG A 199 -5.25 1.66 16.07
N THR A 200 -5.28 0.54 16.72
CA THR A 200 -5.43 -0.77 16.08
C THR A 200 -6.90 -1.18 16.05
N LYS A 201 -7.25 -2.10 15.16
CA LYS A 201 -8.60 -2.68 15.09
C LYS A 201 -8.98 -3.33 16.43
N ALA A 202 -8.05 -4.04 17.05
CA ALA A 202 -8.24 -4.67 18.35
C ALA A 202 -8.67 -3.68 19.47
N MET A 203 -8.19 -2.41 19.40
CA MET A 203 -8.54 -1.37 20.38
C MET A 203 -9.92 -0.74 20.14
N VAL A 204 -10.41 -0.73 18.91
CA VAL A 204 -11.55 0.13 18.51
C VAL A 204 -12.76 -0.68 18.06
N THR A 205 -12.56 -1.87 17.52
CA THR A 205 -13.61 -2.71 16.94
C THR A 205 -13.55 -4.13 17.50
N PRO A 206 -13.94 -4.32 18.78
CA PRO A 206 -13.96 -5.66 19.40
C PRO A 206 -14.93 -6.62 18.68
N ASP A 207 -15.93 -6.08 17.97
CA ASP A 207 -16.93 -6.85 17.22
C ASP A 207 -16.46 -7.26 15.82
N LEU A 208 -15.27 -6.85 15.39
CA LEU A 208 -14.73 -7.26 14.09
C LEU A 208 -14.32 -8.75 14.18
N PRO A 209 -14.79 -9.60 13.25
CA PRO A 209 -14.42 -11.01 13.25
C PRO A 209 -12.89 -11.22 13.25
N PRO A 210 -12.40 -12.30 13.83
CA PRO A 210 -10.96 -12.54 13.91
C PRO A 210 -10.33 -12.71 12.53
N LYS A 211 -9.06 -12.32 12.42
CA LYS A 211 -8.21 -12.57 11.26
C LYS A 211 -7.24 -13.70 11.60
N HIS A 212 -7.24 -14.75 10.80
CA HIS A 212 -6.33 -15.88 10.92
C HIS A 212 -5.28 -15.82 9.82
N GLU A 213 -4.02 -15.71 10.21
CA GLU A 213 -2.90 -15.71 9.27
C GLU A 213 -2.20 -17.06 9.30
N ARG A 214 -1.98 -17.66 8.13
CA ARG A 214 -1.28 -18.94 7.99
C ARG A 214 -0.32 -18.89 6.82
N THR A 215 0.86 -19.49 7.00
CA THR A 215 1.79 -19.76 5.91
C THR A 215 1.62 -21.23 5.51
N ILE A 216 1.40 -21.46 4.23
CA ILE A 216 1.28 -22.79 3.65
C ILE A 216 2.53 -23.04 2.83
N TYR A 217 3.22 -24.13 3.13
CA TYR A 217 4.46 -24.48 2.47
C TYR A 217 4.20 -25.56 1.41
N CYS A 218 4.82 -25.41 0.25
CA CYS A 218 4.91 -26.44 -0.78
C CYS A 218 6.37 -26.78 -1.08
N GLU A 219 6.60 -27.94 -1.62
CA GLU A 219 7.92 -28.41 -2.07
C GLU A 219 7.97 -28.36 -3.59
N MET A 220 9.11 -27.95 -4.15
CA MET A 220 9.28 -27.93 -5.60
C MET A 220 9.27 -29.35 -6.15
N GLU A 221 8.60 -29.52 -7.29
CA GLU A 221 8.76 -30.71 -8.10
C GLU A 221 10.22 -30.90 -8.56
N PRO A 222 10.67 -32.13 -8.80
CA PRO A 222 12.09 -32.41 -9.10
C PRO A 222 12.64 -31.59 -10.28
N GLU A 223 11.85 -31.35 -11.31
CA GLU A 223 12.28 -30.55 -12.47
C GLU A 223 12.34 -29.05 -12.11
N GLN A 224 11.38 -28.55 -11.39
CA GLN A 224 11.39 -27.18 -10.87
C GLN A 224 12.60 -26.94 -9.96
N ARG A 225 12.92 -27.90 -9.08
CA ARG A 225 14.10 -27.84 -8.19
C ARG A 225 15.41 -27.82 -8.96
N ARG A 226 15.58 -28.65 -9.98
CA ARG A 226 16.79 -28.64 -10.84
C ARG A 226 16.98 -27.28 -11.49
N LEU A 227 15.92 -26.68 -12.02
CA LEU A 227 15.96 -25.37 -12.64
C LEU A 227 16.32 -24.29 -11.62
N TYR A 228 15.75 -24.35 -10.42
CA TYR A 228 16.06 -23.42 -9.32
C TYR A 228 17.52 -23.50 -8.91
N ASP A 229 18.06 -24.69 -8.71
CA ASP A 229 19.43 -24.91 -8.30
C ASP A 229 20.42 -24.49 -9.39
N ALA A 230 20.11 -24.70 -10.66
CA ALA A 230 20.94 -24.23 -11.77
C ALA A 230 21.09 -22.70 -11.78
N VAL A 231 19.97 -21.97 -11.64
CA VAL A 231 19.96 -20.50 -11.56
C VAL A 231 20.69 -20.00 -10.30
N LEU A 232 20.53 -20.68 -9.16
CA LEU A 232 21.20 -20.34 -7.92
C LEU A 232 22.71 -20.48 -8.05
N GLU A 233 23.20 -21.58 -8.65
CA GLU A 233 24.63 -21.81 -8.86
C GLU A 233 25.24 -20.85 -9.91
N GLU A 234 24.49 -20.51 -10.95
CA GLU A 234 24.88 -19.46 -11.90
C GLU A 234 25.10 -18.12 -11.18
N GLY A 235 24.12 -17.70 -10.36
CA GLY A 235 24.22 -16.48 -9.57
C GLY A 235 25.39 -16.50 -8.59
N ARG A 236 25.64 -17.63 -7.89
CA ARG A 236 26.79 -17.79 -6.99
C ARG A 236 28.14 -17.69 -7.73
N ARG A 237 28.24 -18.26 -8.93
CA ARG A 237 29.45 -18.15 -9.78
C ARG A 237 29.67 -16.71 -10.22
N ALA A 238 28.62 -16.01 -10.67
CA ALA A 238 28.71 -14.60 -11.05
C ALA A 238 29.20 -13.72 -9.89
N LEU A 239 28.73 -13.98 -8.67
CA LEU A 239 29.16 -13.28 -7.47
C LEU A 239 30.65 -13.53 -7.12
N ARG A 240 31.09 -14.77 -7.23
CA ARG A 240 32.52 -15.12 -6.94
C ARG A 240 33.49 -14.51 -7.96
N SER A 241 33.04 -14.28 -9.20
CA SER A 241 33.87 -13.71 -10.27
C SER A 241 33.88 -12.19 -10.30
N SER A 242 32.97 -11.51 -9.59
CA SER A 242 32.88 -10.06 -9.54
C SER A 242 33.69 -9.48 -8.38
N ARG A 243 34.36 -8.33 -8.60
CA ARG A 243 35.00 -7.57 -7.50
C ARG A 243 33.91 -6.94 -6.64
N GLN A 244 34.07 -6.97 -5.31
CA GLN A 244 33.22 -6.24 -4.37
C GLN A 244 33.16 -4.76 -4.80
N ASP A 245 31.94 -4.17 -4.87
CA ASP A 245 31.62 -2.78 -5.21
C ASP A 245 31.40 -2.40 -6.69
N ASP A 246 31.22 -3.33 -7.59
CA ASP A 246 30.85 -2.98 -8.96
C ASP A 246 29.32 -2.92 -9.13
N ALA A 247 28.79 -1.83 -9.74
CA ALA A 247 27.34 -1.68 -10.04
C ALA A 247 26.78 -2.87 -10.87
N ARG A 248 27.64 -3.51 -11.67
CA ARG A 248 27.32 -4.72 -12.44
C ARG A 248 27.08 -5.93 -11.53
N SER A 249 27.81 -6.03 -10.43
CA SER A 249 27.66 -7.10 -9.42
C SER A 249 26.26 -7.01 -8.77
N ASN A 250 25.86 -5.81 -8.35
CA ASN A 250 24.54 -5.58 -7.77
C ASN A 250 23.41 -5.88 -8.76
N ALA A 251 23.55 -5.51 -10.02
CA ALA A 251 22.56 -5.82 -11.05
C ALA A 251 22.42 -7.34 -11.27
N ALA A 252 23.53 -8.08 -11.30
CA ALA A 252 23.53 -9.54 -11.43
C ALA A 252 22.85 -10.22 -10.23
N ILE A 253 23.09 -9.73 -9.00
CA ILE A 253 22.41 -10.21 -7.80
C ILE A 253 20.89 -10.02 -7.91
N PHE A 254 20.44 -8.80 -8.25
CA PHE A 254 19.01 -8.52 -8.38
C PHE A 254 18.35 -9.36 -9.47
N THR A 255 19.02 -9.58 -10.59
CA THR A 255 18.52 -10.43 -11.66
C THR A 255 18.40 -11.88 -11.19
N THR A 256 19.41 -12.42 -10.50
CA THR A 256 19.37 -13.78 -9.95
C THR A 256 18.22 -13.93 -8.94
N LEU A 257 18.07 -12.99 -8.00
CA LEU A 257 16.98 -13.02 -7.01
C LEU A 257 15.61 -12.95 -7.68
N LEU A 258 15.46 -12.15 -8.74
CA LEU A 258 14.22 -12.07 -9.52
C LEU A 258 13.92 -13.41 -10.20
N ARG A 259 14.89 -14.02 -10.89
CA ARG A 259 14.73 -15.32 -11.55
C ARG A 259 14.37 -16.43 -10.56
N LEU A 260 15.05 -16.50 -9.41
CA LEU A 260 14.74 -17.47 -8.36
C LEU A 260 13.31 -17.32 -7.85
N ARG A 261 12.83 -16.09 -7.64
CA ARG A 261 11.44 -15.83 -7.25
C ARG A 261 10.44 -16.20 -8.35
N GLN A 262 10.78 -15.94 -9.62
CA GLN A 262 9.96 -16.35 -10.74
C GLN A 262 9.81 -17.87 -10.78
N ILE A 263 10.89 -18.64 -10.57
CA ILE A 263 10.84 -20.11 -10.53
C ILE A 263 9.96 -20.58 -9.36
N CYS A 264 10.07 -19.96 -8.17
CA CYS A 264 9.21 -20.29 -7.03
C CYS A 264 7.71 -20.06 -7.35
N CYS A 265 7.40 -19.00 -8.09
CA CYS A 265 6.02 -18.70 -8.48
C CYS A 265 5.52 -19.65 -9.58
N HIS A 266 6.21 -19.66 -10.70
CA HIS A 266 5.94 -20.52 -11.85
C HIS A 266 7.15 -20.52 -12.79
N PRO A 267 7.72 -21.69 -13.16
CA PRO A 267 8.90 -21.74 -14.01
C PRO A 267 8.73 -21.03 -15.37
N ALA A 268 7.54 -21.07 -15.95
CA ALA A 268 7.24 -20.37 -17.21
C ALA A 268 7.34 -18.84 -17.15
N LEU A 269 7.58 -18.25 -15.98
CA LEU A 269 7.87 -16.82 -15.83
C LEU A 269 9.30 -16.46 -16.22
N LEU A 270 10.18 -17.45 -16.38
CA LEU A 270 11.54 -17.21 -16.84
C LEU A 270 11.52 -16.66 -18.28
N PRO A 271 12.46 -15.72 -18.58
CA PRO A 271 12.61 -15.25 -19.95
C PRO A 271 13.03 -16.39 -20.89
N ASP A 272 12.85 -16.17 -22.18
CA ASP A 272 13.32 -17.06 -23.25
C ASP A 272 12.74 -18.50 -23.25
N GLY A 273 11.71 -18.73 -22.43
CA GLY A 273 10.99 -20.02 -22.37
C GLY A 273 11.76 -21.13 -21.64
N GLU A 274 12.82 -20.80 -20.88
CA GLU A 274 13.64 -21.77 -20.14
C GLU A 274 12.84 -22.69 -19.21
N GLY A 275 11.73 -22.20 -18.64
CA GLY A 275 10.85 -22.96 -17.72
C GLY A 275 9.56 -23.46 -18.37
N LYS A 276 9.43 -23.40 -19.69
CA LYS A 276 8.21 -23.82 -20.39
C LYS A 276 8.00 -25.32 -20.27
N GLY A 277 6.80 -25.72 -19.82
CA GLY A 277 6.44 -27.13 -19.61
C GLY A 277 6.93 -27.73 -18.30
N VAL A 278 7.67 -26.98 -17.49
CA VAL A 278 8.03 -27.41 -16.13
C VAL A 278 6.84 -27.14 -15.19
N PRO A 279 6.36 -28.13 -14.43
CA PRO A 279 5.23 -27.98 -13.52
C PRO A 279 5.54 -26.98 -12.39
N SER A 280 4.50 -26.37 -11.85
CA SER A 280 4.60 -25.43 -10.72
C SER A 280 3.85 -25.97 -9.52
N ALA A 281 4.57 -26.48 -8.53
CA ALA A 281 4.00 -26.98 -7.28
C ALA A 281 3.10 -25.96 -6.57
N LYS A 282 3.42 -24.68 -6.70
CA LYS A 282 2.60 -23.61 -6.11
C LYS A 282 1.30 -23.36 -6.86
N MET A 283 1.28 -23.59 -8.20
CA MET A 283 0.06 -23.47 -8.98
C MET A 283 -0.90 -24.63 -8.68
N GLU A 284 -0.38 -25.84 -8.57
CA GLU A 284 -1.15 -27.01 -8.17
C GLU A 284 -1.78 -26.81 -6.79
N LEU A 285 -0.96 -26.40 -5.81
CA LEU A 285 -1.45 -26.07 -4.46
C LEU A 285 -2.52 -24.95 -4.48
N LEU A 286 -2.35 -23.92 -5.32
CA LEU A 286 -3.35 -22.86 -5.45
C LEU A 286 -4.70 -23.42 -5.91
N LEU A 287 -4.71 -24.23 -6.97
CA LEU A 287 -5.94 -24.81 -7.51
C LEU A 287 -6.65 -25.70 -6.48
N GLU A 288 -5.91 -26.52 -5.74
CA GLU A 288 -6.46 -27.34 -4.65
C GLU A 288 -7.13 -26.45 -3.58
N LEU A 289 -6.43 -25.40 -3.11
CA LEU A 289 -6.97 -24.47 -2.10
C LEU A 289 -8.20 -23.71 -2.63
N LEU A 290 -8.21 -23.31 -3.89
CA LEU A 290 -9.37 -22.64 -4.48
C LEU A 290 -10.60 -23.55 -4.49
N HIS A 291 -10.47 -24.82 -4.88
CA HIS A 291 -11.56 -25.79 -4.85
C HIS A 291 -12.08 -25.99 -3.43
N GLU A 292 -11.21 -26.20 -2.43
CA GLU A 292 -11.60 -26.34 -1.04
C GLU A 292 -12.39 -25.14 -0.50
N HIS A 293 -11.93 -23.93 -0.81
CA HIS A 293 -12.60 -22.69 -0.39
C HIS A 293 -13.94 -22.48 -1.07
N PHE A 294 -14.05 -22.79 -2.37
CA PHE A 294 -15.31 -22.61 -3.09
C PHE A 294 -16.36 -23.64 -2.70
N ASP A 295 -15.98 -24.87 -2.43
CA ASP A 295 -16.87 -25.91 -1.89
C ASP A 295 -17.44 -25.49 -0.52
N SER A 296 -16.69 -24.69 0.23
CA SER A 296 -17.11 -24.12 1.51
C SER A 296 -17.80 -22.74 1.36
N ASN A 297 -18.12 -22.30 0.17
CA ASN A 297 -18.79 -21.03 -0.15
C ASN A 297 -18.04 -19.78 0.35
N HIS A 298 -16.71 -19.80 0.23
CA HIS A 298 -15.85 -18.67 0.50
C HIS A 298 -15.56 -17.87 -0.78
N LYS A 299 -15.40 -16.55 -0.64
CA LYS A 299 -14.90 -15.69 -1.70
C LYS A 299 -13.44 -15.37 -1.47
N VAL A 300 -12.63 -15.54 -2.49
CA VAL A 300 -11.16 -15.47 -2.41
C VAL A 300 -10.60 -14.27 -3.17
N LEU A 301 -9.69 -13.53 -2.55
CA LEU A 301 -8.81 -12.58 -3.21
C LEU A 301 -7.43 -13.22 -3.40
N LEU A 302 -6.98 -13.33 -4.63
CA LEU A 302 -5.64 -13.81 -4.96
C LEU A 302 -4.75 -12.64 -5.35
N PHE A 303 -3.69 -12.44 -4.57
CA PHE A 303 -2.71 -11.39 -4.82
C PHE A 303 -1.38 -11.96 -5.32
N SER A 304 -0.85 -11.35 -6.37
CA SER A 304 0.54 -11.56 -6.81
C SER A 304 1.18 -10.24 -7.23
N GLN A 305 2.50 -10.14 -7.07
CA GLN A 305 3.25 -9.03 -7.65
C GLN A 305 3.49 -9.20 -9.15
N PHE A 306 3.50 -10.44 -9.63
CA PHE A 306 3.71 -10.78 -11.04
C PHE A 306 2.38 -10.81 -11.78
N THR A 307 2.09 -9.78 -12.58
CA THR A 307 0.88 -9.78 -13.44
C THR A 307 0.94 -10.90 -14.48
N SER A 308 2.14 -11.25 -14.95
CA SER A 308 2.36 -12.39 -15.83
C SER A 308 1.98 -13.74 -15.21
N LEU A 309 2.15 -13.90 -13.87
CA LEU A 309 1.66 -15.07 -13.16
C LEU A 309 0.13 -15.14 -13.19
N LEU A 310 -0.53 -14.01 -12.89
CA LEU A 310 -1.98 -13.98 -12.96
C LEU A 310 -2.49 -14.31 -14.35
N SER A 311 -1.77 -13.89 -15.40
CA SER A 311 -2.08 -14.26 -16.78
C SER A 311 -1.86 -15.76 -17.07
N LEU A 312 -0.87 -16.39 -16.43
CA LEU A 312 -0.65 -17.84 -16.54
C LEU A 312 -1.73 -18.65 -15.79
N ALA A 313 -2.29 -18.12 -14.71
CA ALA A 313 -3.35 -18.78 -13.97
C ALA A 313 -4.70 -18.74 -14.69
N ILE A 314 -4.94 -17.77 -15.56
CA ILE A 314 -6.23 -17.59 -16.26
C ILE A 314 -6.65 -18.85 -17.05
N PRO A 315 -5.83 -19.45 -17.93
CA PRO A 315 -6.22 -20.65 -18.67
C PRO A 315 -6.59 -21.82 -17.74
N GLU A 316 -5.84 -22.03 -16.66
CA GLU A 316 -6.10 -23.10 -15.68
C GLU A 316 -7.44 -22.89 -14.94
N LEU A 317 -7.76 -21.63 -14.62
CA LEU A 317 -9.03 -21.27 -13.98
C LEU A 317 -10.21 -21.43 -14.94
N GLU A 318 -10.05 -21.05 -16.22
CA GLU A 318 -11.06 -21.22 -17.26
C GLU A 318 -11.31 -22.70 -17.55
N GLU A 319 -10.27 -23.53 -17.63
CA GLU A 319 -10.39 -24.98 -17.79
C GLU A 319 -11.10 -25.64 -16.60
N SER A 320 -10.84 -25.14 -15.39
CA SER A 320 -11.51 -25.55 -14.16
C SER A 320 -12.93 -24.99 -14.02
N GLY A 321 -13.39 -24.15 -14.96
CA GLY A 321 -14.72 -23.52 -14.93
C GLY A 321 -14.94 -22.55 -13.76
N ILE A 322 -13.88 -21.95 -13.22
CA ILE A 322 -13.93 -21.02 -12.09
C ILE A 322 -14.16 -19.59 -12.60
N PRO A 323 -15.32 -18.96 -12.31
CA PRO A 323 -15.53 -17.56 -12.65
C PRO A 323 -14.67 -16.63 -11.78
N PHE A 324 -14.09 -15.62 -12.39
CA PHE A 324 -13.23 -14.66 -11.68
C PHE A 324 -13.35 -13.25 -12.24
N GLU A 325 -12.96 -12.28 -11.40
CA GLU A 325 -12.64 -10.92 -11.81
C GLU A 325 -11.12 -10.72 -11.83
N TYR A 326 -10.65 -9.76 -12.63
CA TYR A 326 -9.23 -9.44 -12.76
C TYR A 326 -9.00 -7.94 -12.65
N LEU A 327 -7.95 -7.55 -11.88
CA LEU A 327 -7.57 -6.16 -11.72
C LEU A 327 -6.06 -6.00 -11.58
N ASP A 328 -5.47 -5.21 -12.49
CA ASP A 328 -4.06 -4.83 -12.47
C ASP A 328 -3.85 -3.31 -12.60
N GLY A 329 -2.59 -2.90 -12.85
CA GLY A 329 -2.23 -1.49 -13.06
C GLY A 329 -2.85 -0.85 -14.29
N GLY A 330 -3.15 -1.64 -15.35
CA GLY A 330 -3.73 -1.20 -16.62
C GLY A 330 -5.27 -1.15 -16.62
N THR A 331 -5.93 -1.74 -15.63
CA THR A 331 -7.39 -1.82 -15.59
C THR A 331 -8.03 -0.44 -15.42
N ARG A 332 -8.86 -0.02 -16.39
CA ARG A 332 -9.52 1.30 -16.41
C ARG A 332 -10.78 1.33 -15.54
N ASN A 333 -11.62 0.30 -15.61
CA ASN A 333 -12.94 0.24 -14.93
C ASN A 333 -12.84 -0.48 -13.57
N ARG A 334 -11.90 -0.07 -12.72
CA ARG A 334 -11.61 -0.72 -11.44
C ARG A 334 -12.82 -0.89 -10.54
N GLN A 335 -13.62 0.17 -10.40
CA GLN A 335 -14.77 0.16 -9.52
C GLN A 335 -15.88 -0.78 -10.01
N GLN A 336 -16.13 -0.79 -11.30
CA GLN A 336 -17.12 -1.69 -11.89
C GLN A 336 -16.78 -3.16 -11.62
N ARG A 337 -15.48 -3.52 -11.71
CA ARG A 337 -14.98 -4.86 -11.35
C ARG A 337 -15.20 -5.19 -9.87
N VAL A 338 -14.89 -4.22 -9.01
CA VAL A 338 -15.10 -4.35 -7.55
C VAL A 338 -16.59 -4.52 -7.22
N ASP A 339 -17.45 -3.69 -7.82
CA ASP A 339 -18.89 -3.75 -7.58
C ASP A 339 -19.48 -5.08 -8.13
N HIS A 340 -19.01 -5.55 -9.28
CA HIS A 340 -19.42 -6.83 -9.85
C HIS A 340 -19.02 -7.99 -8.92
N PHE A 341 -17.77 -8.06 -8.49
CA PHE A 341 -17.31 -9.06 -7.52
C PHE A 341 -18.09 -9.02 -6.20
N ASN A 342 -18.34 -7.82 -5.66
CA ASN A 342 -19.04 -7.71 -4.38
C ASN A 342 -20.52 -8.11 -4.45
N ASN A 343 -21.18 -7.84 -5.56
CA ASN A 343 -22.63 -8.00 -5.69
C ASN A 343 -23.04 -9.34 -6.34
N ASP A 344 -22.15 -9.98 -7.10
CA ASP A 344 -22.45 -11.24 -7.75
C ASP A 344 -21.86 -12.43 -6.96
N PRO A 345 -22.72 -13.25 -6.32
CA PRO A 345 -22.25 -14.43 -5.58
C PRO A 345 -21.66 -15.53 -6.46
N SER A 346 -21.95 -15.53 -7.77
CA SER A 346 -21.41 -16.53 -8.71
C SER A 346 -19.94 -16.31 -9.04
N ILE A 347 -19.35 -15.16 -8.66
CA ILE A 347 -17.94 -14.85 -8.87
C ILE A 347 -17.18 -15.05 -7.55
N PRO A 348 -16.57 -16.22 -7.31
CA PRO A 348 -15.93 -16.54 -6.05
C PRO A 348 -14.48 -16.02 -5.95
N LEU A 349 -13.86 -15.65 -7.07
CA LEU A 349 -12.44 -15.32 -7.14
C LEU A 349 -12.20 -13.92 -7.72
N PHE A 350 -11.25 -13.18 -7.11
CA PHE A 350 -10.73 -11.95 -7.67
C PHE A 350 -9.20 -11.99 -7.76
N LEU A 351 -8.67 -11.92 -8.96
CA LEU A 351 -7.24 -11.86 -9.26
C LEU A 351 -6.75 -10.42 -9.19
N LEU A 352 -5.77 -10.15 -8.35
CA LEU A 352 -5.32 -8.79 -8.06
C LEU A 352 -3.80 -8.68 -8.12
N SER A 353 -3.29 -7.71 -8.86
CA SER A 353 -1.88 -7.37 -8.67
C SER A 353 -1.66 -6.65 -7.34
N LEU A 354 -0.60 -6.98 -6.60
CA LEU A 354 -0.31 -6.37 -5.28
C LEU A 354 -0.27 -4.83 -5.34
N LYS A 355 0.25 -4.25 -6.42
CA LYS A 355 0.28 -2.79 -6.60
C LYS A 355 -1.11 -2.20 -6.81
N ALA A 356 -1.95 -2.83 -7.59
CA ALA A 356 -3.28 -2.32 -7.91
C ALA A 356 -4.28 -2.59 -6.79
N GLY A 357 -4.22 -3.77 -6.17
CA GLY A 357 -5.07 -4.15 -5.06
C GLY A 357 -4.69 -3.47 -3.73
N GLY A 358 -3.45 -2.99 -3.60
CA GLY A 358 -2.96 -2.29 -2.40
C GLY A 358 -3.60 -0.91 -2.14
N THR A 359 -4.46 -0.39 -3.03
CA THR A 359 -4.97 0.99 -2.92
C THR A 359 -6.51 1.06 -2.95
N GLY A 360 -7.11 1.45 -1.81
CA GLY A 360 -8.47 2.00 -1.70
C GLY A 360 -9.67 1.13 -2.05
N LEU A 361 -9.47 -0.13 -2.43
CA LEU A 361 -10.56 -1.02 -2.77
C LEU A 361 -11.32 -1.49 -1.52
N ASN A 362 -12.63 -1.63 -1.63
CA ASN A 362 -13.48 -2.24 -0.61
C ASN A 362 -13.97 -3.60 -1.09
N LEU A 363 -13.45 -4.68 -0.51
CA LEU A 363 -13.70 -6.06 -0.92
C LEU A 363 -14.21 -6.90 0.25
N THR A 364 -15.15 -6.35 1.02
CA THR A 364 -15.71 -7.00 2.22
C THR A 364 -16.61 -8.21 1.93
N SER A 365 -16.95 -8.46 0.67
CA SER A 365 -17.64 -9.70 0.29
C SER A 365 -16.73 -10.93 0.34
N ALA A 366 -15.40 -10.73 0.26
CA ALA A 366 -14.42 -11.80 0.42
C ALA A 366 -14.09 -12.01 1.90
N ASP A 367 -13.81 -13.25 2.26
CA ASP A 367 -13.38 -13.69 3.60
C ASP A 367 -12.04 -14.47 3.57
N THR A 368 -11.51 -14.71 2.40
CA THR A 368 -10.22 -15.36 2.22
C THR A 368 -9.29 -14.52 1.34
N VAL A 369 -8.05 -14.38 1.78
CA VAL A 369 -6.98 -13.70 1.04
C VAL A 369 -5.83 -14.67 0.85
N ILE A 370 -5.39 -14.86 -0.38
CA ILE A 370 -4.23 -15.67 -0.73
C ILE A 370 -3.15 -14.73 -1.26
N ILE A 371 -2.00 -14.65 -0.58
CA ILE A 371 -0.78 -14.02 -1.03
C ILE A 371 0.05 -15.11 -1.72
N TYR A 372 0.07 -15.09 -3.05
CA TYR A 372 0.72 -16.13 -3.83
C TYR A 372 2.24 -16.10 -3.70
N ASP A 373 2.82 -14.90 -3.70
CA ASP A 373 4.25 -14.69 -3.58
C ASP A 373 4.57 -13.66 -2.49
N PRO A 374 5.45 -13.97 -1.51
CA PRO A 374 5.82 -13.04 -0.45
C PRO A 374 6.58 -11.83 -1.01
N TRP A 375 6.33 -10.65 -0.44
CA TRP A 375 6.94 -9.40 -0.85
C TRP A 375 7.95 -8.90 0.19
N TRP A 376 8.99 -8.20 -0.25
CA TRP A 376 10.03 -7.64 0.63
C TRP A 376 9.50 -6.68 1.70
N ASN A 377 8.37 -6.02 1.44
CA ASN A 377 7.71 -5.11 2.39
C ASN A 377 6.41 -5.74 2.91
N PRO A 378 6.37 -6.19 4.18
CA PRO A 378 5.19 -6.80 4.77
C PRO A 378 3.98 -5.85 4.82
N ALA A 379 4.21 -4.53 4.88
CA ALA A 379 3.11 -3.55 4.89
C ALA A 379 2.21 -3.63 3.64
N VAL A 380 2.75 -3.99 2.48
CA VAL A 380 1.97 -4.15 1.25
C VAL A 380 1.05 -5.37 1.32
N GLU A 381 1.52 -6.47 1.92
CA GLU A 381 0.72 -7.68 2.14
C GLU A 381 -0.39 -7.43 3.18
N LEU A 382 -0.06 -6.74 4.27
CA LEU A 382 -1.04 -6.30 5.26
C LEU A 382 -2.11 -5.41 4.63
N GLN A 383 -1.70 -4.47 3.77
CA GLN A 383 -2.64 -3.63 3.02
C GLN A 383 -3.57 -4.45 2.12
N ALA A 384 -3.08 -5.49 1.48
CA ALA A 384 -3.87 -6.39 0.66
C ALA A 384 -4.91 -7.15 1.51
N ALA A 385 -4.49 -7.73 2.63
CA ALA A 385 -5.38 -8.45 3.55
C ALA A 385 -6.44 -7.52 4.18
N ASP A 386 -6.09 -6.27 4.46
CA ASP A 386 -6.99 -5.26 5.02
C ASP A 386 -8.10 -4.77 4.07
N ARG A 387 -8.13 -5.28 2.82
CA ARG A 387 -9.27 -5.05 1.89
C ARG A 387 -10.50 -5.82 2.30
N THR A 388 -10.34 -6.96 2.93
CA THR A 388 -11.40 -7.83 3.46
C THR A 388 -11.66 -7.57 4.94
N HIS A 389 -10.60 -7.44 5.75
CA HIS A 389 -10.69 -7.30 7.19
C HIS A 389 -10.86 -5.83 7.61
N ARG A 390 -12.07 -5.32 7.47
CA ARG A 390 -12.42 -3.92 7.78
C ARG A 390 -13.86 -3.81 8.29
N ILE A 391 -14.24 -2.63 8.79
CA ILE A 391 -15.62 -2.35 9.23
C ILE A 391 -16.61 -2.72 8.13
N GLY A 392 -17.57 -3.58 8.46
CA GLY A 392 -18.55 -4.16 7.54
C GLY A 392 -18.29 -5.62 7.20
N GLN A 393 -17.17 -6.20 7.62
CA GLN A 393 -16.92 -7.64 7.53
C GLN A 393 -17.71 -8.39 8.61
N THR A 394 -18.41 -9.44 8.19
CA THR A 394 -19.26 -10.26 9.08
C THR A 394 -18.74 -11.69 9.30
N ARG A 395 -17.74 -12.12 8.50
CA ARG A 395 -17.12 -13.44 8.58
C ARG A 395 -15.68 -13.37 9.08
N PRO A 396 -15.17 -14.39 9.77
CA PRO A 396 -13.73 -14.51 10.04
C PRO A 396 -12.94 -14.44 8.74
N VAL A 397 -11.82 -13.72 8.77
CA VAL A 397 -10.98 -13.56 7.58
C VAL A 397 -9.78 -14.49 7.66
N SER A 398 -9.58 -15.30 6.64
CA SER A 398 -8.39 -16.15 6.47
C SER A 398 -7.39 -15.46 5.54
N SER A 399 -6.15 -15.30 5.99
CA SER A 399 -5.04 -14.79 5.18
C SER A 399 -3.98 -15.87 5.02
N LEU A 400 -3.88 -16.41 3.83
CA LEU A 400 -2.98 -17.51 3.48
C LEU A 400 -1.79 -16.97 2.69
N LYS A 401 -0.59 -17.35 3.07
CA LYS A 401 0.64 -17.01 2.36
C LYS A 401 1.27 -18.29 1.83
N LEU A 402 1.46 -18.38 0.50
CA LEU A 402 2.07 -19.55 -0.12
C LEU A 402 3.59 -19.37 -0.20
N VAL A 403 4.32 -20.37 0.25
CA VAL A 403 5.79 -20.31 0.34
C VAL A 403 6.39 -21.64 -0.13
N VAL A 404 7.39 -21.55 -0.96
CA VAL A 404 8.17 -22.71 -1.39
C VAL A 404 9.27 -22.98 -0.37
N LYS A 405 9.34 -24.21 0.15
CA LYS A 405 10.38 -24.67 1.09
C LYS A 405 11.76 -24.64 0.45
N ASP A 406 12.78 -24.46 1.27
CA ASP A 406 14.19 -24.46 0.89
C ASP A 406 14.47 -23.51 -0.28
N SER A 407 13.87 -22.30 -0.23
CA SER A 407 13.95 -21.32 -1.30
C SER A 407 14.23 -19.89 -0.80
N ILE A 408 14.39 -18.99 -1.76
CA ILE A 408 14.52 -17.55 -1.47
C ILE A 408 13.29 -16.98 -0.76
N GLU A 409 12.12 -17.59 -0.88
CA GLU A 409 10.89 -17.08 -0.24
C GLU A 409 10.96 -17.22 1.28
N GLU A 410 11.56 -18.29 1.83
CA GLU A 410 11.80 -18.39 3.27
C GLU A 410 12.72 -17.29 3.77
N LYS A 411 13.77 -16.94 2.99
CA LYS A 411 14.65 -15.82 3.33
C LYS A 411 13.92 -14.47 3.31
N ILE A 412 12.95 -14.31 2.42
CA ILE A 412 12.08 -13.12 2.41
C ILE A 412 11.24 -13.07 3.70
N LEU A 413 10.67 -14.20 4.14
CA LEU A 413 9.90 -14.27 5.39
C LEU A 413 10.77 -13.94 6.61
N GLU A 414 11.99 -14.47 6.71
CA GLU A 414 12.94 -14.14 7.77
C GLU A 414 13.23 -12.63 7.82
N LEU A 415 13.41 -12.00 6.65
CA LEU A 415 13.62 -10.56 6.55
C LEU A 415 12.37 -9.75 6.93
N GLN A 416 11.16 -10.24 6.58
CA GLN A 416 9.91 -9.63 6.99
C GLN A 416 9.76 -9.65 8.51
N SER A 417 10.00 -10.80 9.16
CA SER A 417 9.90 -10.95 10.61
C SER A 417 10.83 -10.00 11.36
N ARG A 418 12.09 -9.89 10.93
CA ARG A 418 13.05 -8.93 11.52
C ARG A 418 12.60 -7.47 11.36
N LYS A 419 11.98 -7.13 10.22
CA LYS A 419 11.42 -5.78 10.03
C LYS A 419 10.23 -5.54 10.95
N GLN A 420 9.35 -6.52 11.12
CA GLN A 420 8.19 -6.41 11.99
C GLN A 420 8.59 -6.19 13.45
N GLU A 421 9.58 -6.91 13.97
CA GLU A 421 10.12 -6.74 15.32
C GLU A 421 10.60 -5.30 15.57
N ILE A 422 11.24 -4.68 14.56
CA ILE A 422 11.66 -3.27 14.64
C ILE A 422 10.44 -2.34 14.69
N PHE A 423 9.37 -2.64 13.96
CA PHE A 423 8.13 -1.84 13.98
C PHE A 423 7.38 -1.92 15.31
N ASP A 424 7.36 -3.10 15.92
CA ASP A 424 6.62 -3.32 17.18
C ASP A 424 7.39 -2.76 18.41
N SER A 425 8.67 -2.45 18.25
CA SER A 425 9.52 -1.87 19.28
C SER A 425 9.50 -0.33 19.34
N VAL A 426 8.85 0.34 18.36
CA VAL A 426 8.70 1.79 18.25
C VAL A 426 7.24 2.21 18.41
#